data_dc2e5ca25a47be7c5a5bd43b5d736c99
#
_entry.id   dc2e5ca25a47be7c5a5bd43b5d736c99
#
_cell.length_a   1.000
_cell.length_b   1.000
_cell.length_c   1.000
_cell.angle_alpha   90.00
_cell.angle_beta   90.00
_cell.angle_gamma   90.00
#
_symmetry.space_group_name_H-M   'P 1'
#
loop_
_entity.id
_entity.type
_entity.pdbx_description
1 polymer ?
#
loop_
_entity_poly.entity_id
_entity_poly.type
_entity_poly.pdbx_seq_one_letter_code
_entity_poly.pdbx_strand_id
1 'polypeptide(L)'
;EADGKYYIYGSHMSAAVSKDLRTWDYMINRDTLITSNGYDSANPVYGKIYDLKKGPFSFTGKNSSVVATDGDGGVRLWAPDVKYSKKKGLYYMYFCTSSTFNTSTLAYATSKSPEGPFEWKGNLIYSGFNENNIDKTNVAKYKDKDTALKEYTDGGISYNYQDYPNALDPTIFWDKDDRMWMVYGSWSGGIYLLEIDEETGEVIHPKEDKSAGVDAYFGKRLLGGGHTSIEGPYIL
;
A
#
# COMPACT_ATOMS: atom_id res chain seq x y z
N GLU A 1 -2.18 -14.19 -14.35
CA GLU A 1 -3.06 -14.87 -15.30
C GLU A 1 -4.33 -15.31 -14.60
N ALA A 2 -5.49 -15.13 -15.23
CA ALA A 2 -6.78 -15.63 -14.77
C ALA A 2 -7.71 -15.84 -15.98
N ASP A 3 -8.46 -16.93 -15.99
CA ASP A 3 -9.44 -17.27 -17.03
C ASP A 3 -8.89 -17.19 -18.47
N GLY A 4 -7.63 -17.59 -18.65
CA GLY A 4 -6.95 -17.53 -19.96
C GLY A 4 -6.63 -16.10 -20.44
N LYS A 5 -6.63 -15.14 -19.54
CA LYS A 5 -6.25 -13.76 -19.80
C LYS A 5 -5.11 -13.32 -18.88
N TYR A 6 -4.37 -12.33 -19.31
CA TYR A 6 -3.29 -11.67 -18.57
C TYR A 6 -3.73 -10.27 -18.19
N TYR A 7 -3.39 -9.87 -16.97
CA TYR A 7 -3.78 -8.57 -16.41
C TYR A 7 -2.53 -7.80 -16.00
N ILE A 8 -2.53 -6.52 -16.29
CA ILE A 8 -1.51 -5.57 -15.85
C ILE A 8 -2.20 -4.46 -15.05
N TYR A 9 -1.61 -4.10 -13.92
CA TYR A 9 -2.04 -3.00 -13.08
C TYR A 9 -0.87 -2.05 -12.87
N GLY A 10 -1.12 -0.76 -12.88
CA GLY A 10 -0.08 0.27 -12.81
C GLY A 10 -0.46 1.43 -11.92
N SER A 11 0.51 2.29 -11.69
CA SER A 11 0.35 3.53 -10.96
C SER A 11 -0.79 4.38 -11.53
N HIS A 12 -1.40 5.20 -10.67
CA HIS A 12 -2.62 5.96 -10.97
C HIS A 12 -3.80 5.06 -11.37
N MET A 13 -3.72 3.80 -10.93
CA MET A 13 -4.74 2.79 -11.13
C MET A 13 -5.09 2.54 -12.61
N SER A 14 -4.11 2.61 -13.46
CA SER A 14 -4.22 2.11 -14.82
C SER A 14 -4.25 0.60 -14.84
N ALA A 15 -5.08 0.01 -15.70
CA ALA A 15 -5.10 -1.42 -15.88
C ALA A 15 -5.38 -1.81 -17.33
N ALA A 16 -4.85 -2.95 -17.75
CA ALA A 16 -5.08 -3.51 -19.06
C ALA A 16 -5.17 -5.03 -19.00
N VAL A 17 -5.85 -5.60 -19.98
CA VAL A 17 -6.05 -7.04 -20.14
C VAL A 17 -5.61 -7.49 -21.53
N SER A 18 -5.02 -8.68 -21.60
CA SER A 18 -4.58 -9.31 -22.84
C SER A 18 -4.95 -10.79 -22.86
N LYS A 19 -5.16 -11.34 -24.07
CA LYS A 19 -5.33 -12.78 -24.30
C LYS A 19 -4.06 -13.45 -24.86
N ASP A 20 -3.11 -12.65 -25.33
CA ASP A 20 -1.97 -13.13 -26.12
C ASP A 20 -0.62 -12.50 -25.74
N LEU A 21 -0.62 -11.61 -24.71
CA LEU A 21 0.52 -10.81 -24.27
C LEU A 21 1.08 -9.84 -25.35
N ARG A 22 0.42 -9.73 -26.49
CA ARG A 22 0.84 -8.85 -27.60
C ARG A 22 -0.11 -7.68 -27.79
N THR A 23 -1.40 -7.94 -27.71
CA THR A 23 -2.45 -6.94 -27.79
C THR A 23 -3.06 -6.72 -26.41
N TRP A 24 -3.24 -5.46 -26.02
CA TRP A 24 -3.75 -5.07 -24.71
C TRP A 24 -4.93 -4.12 -24.84
N ASP A 25 -6.02 -4.50 -24.20
CA ASP A 25 -7.20 -3.66 -24.07
C ASP A 25 -7.15 -2.93 -22.73
N TYR A 26 -7.35 -1.63 -22.72
CA TYR A 26 -7.47 -0.91 -21.46
C TYR A 26 -8.75 -1.33 -20.74
N MET A 27 -8.61 -1.64 -19.46
CA MET A 27 -9.74 -1.90 -18.58
C MET A 27 -10.40 -0.60 -18.11
N ILE A 28 -9.80 0.54 -18.47
CA ILE A 28 -10.23 1.88 -18.16
C ILE A 28 -10.44 2.62 -19.47
N ASN A 29 -11.58 3.28 -19.61
CA ASN A 29 -11.79 4.18 -20.74
C ASN A 29 -10.94 5.45 -20.53
N ARG A 30 -10.01 5.73 -21.45
CA ARG A 30 -9.13 6.90 -21.40
C ARG A 30 -9.87 8.23 -21.32
N ASP A 31 -11.08 8.30 -21.86
CA ASP A 31 -11.87 9.53 -21.93
C ASP A 31 -12.54 9.87 -20.59
N THR A 32 -12.61 8.91 -19.68
CA THR A 32 -13.09 9.10 -18.32
C THR A 32 -11.94 9.20 -17.31
N LEU A 33 -10.70 9.07 -17.82
CA LEU A 33 -9.53 9.13 -16.98
C LEU A 33 -9.32 10.53 -16.44
N ILE A 34 -9.38 10.58 -15.14
CA ILE A 34 -8.54 11.49 -14.40
C ILE A 34 -9.11 12.86 -14.27
N THR A 35 -9.88 13.01 -13.25
CA THR A 35 -9.91 14.26 -12.51
C THR A 35 -8.47 14.68 -12.20
N SER A 36 -8.23 15.93 -11.90
CA SER A 36 -6.92 16.50 -11.55
C SER A 36 -6.09 15.67 -10.53
N ASN A 37 -6.67 14.67 -9.91
CA ASN A 37 -6.06 13.79 -8.92
C ASN A 37 -5.66 12.42 -9.45
N GLY A 38 -5.87 12.14 -10.71
CA GLY A 38 -5.32 10.94 -11.33
C GLY A 38 -6.14 9.67 -11.21
N TYR A 39 -7.44 9.72 -10.95
CA TYR A 39 -8.27 8.53 -10.93
C TYR A 39 -9.68 8.77 -11.49
N ASP A 40 -10.31 7.69 -11.88
CA ASP A 40 -11.67 7.69 -12.44
C ASP A 40 -12.59 6.81 -11.56
N SER A 41 -13.57 7.44 -10.95
CA SER A 41 -14.58 6.76 -10.14
C SER A 41 -15.52 5.85 -10.92
N ALA A 42 -15.58 6.03 -12.23
CA ALA A 42 -16.38 5.19 -13.12
C ALA A 42 -15.65 3.92 -13.56
N ASN A 43 -14.36 3.80 -13.25
CA ASN A 43 -13.58 2.62 -13.57
C ASN A 43 -14.13 1.38 -12.87
N PRO A 44 -14.52 0.31 -13.61
CA PRO A 44 -15.09 -0.89 -13.01
C PRO A 44 -14.11 -1.63 -12.07
N VAL A 45 -12.79 -1.47 -12.27
CA VAL A 45 -11.77 -2.10 -11.43
C VAL A 45 -11.66 -1.38 -10.09
N TYR A 46 -11.65 -0.05 -10.13
CA TYR A 46 -11.34 0.77 -8.95
C TYR A 46 -12.53 1.58 -8.44
N GLY A 47 -13.64 1.59 -9.14
CA GLY A 47 -14.79 2.44 -8.83
C GLY A 47 -15.26 2.39 -7.39
N LYS A 48 -15.17 1.22 -6.73
CA LYS A 48 -15.50 1.08 -5.32
C LYS A 48 -14.38 1.50 -4.37
N ILE A 49 -13.13 1.48 -4.82
CA ILE A 49 -12.00 2.01 -4.06
C ILE A 49 -12.06 3.53 -4.09
N TYR A 50 -12.59 4.09 -5.18
CA TYR A 50 -12.54 5.50 -5.51
C TYR A 50 -13.90 6.16 -5.67
N ASP A 51 -14.93 5.68 -5.01
CA ASP A 51 -16.22 6.36 -5.00
C ASP A 51 -16.06 7.74 -4.36
N LEU A 52 -16.08 8.76 -5.18
CA LEU A 52 -15.97 10.17 -4.79
C LEU A 52 -16.98 10.61 -3.74
N LYS A 53 -18.10 9.91 -3.61
CA LYS A 53 -19.16 10.24 -2.66
C LYS A 53 -19.02 9.50 -1.34
N LYS A 54 -18.37 8.34 -1.33
CA LYS A 54 -18.34 7.41 -0.19
C LYS A 54 -16.97 6.81 0.08
N GLY A 55 -16.08 6.80 -0.90
CA GLY A 55 -14.81 6.10 -0.86
C GLY A 55 -13.63 6.99 -0.52
N PRO A 56 -12.44 6.44 -0.71
CA PRO A 56 -11.18 7.04 -0.31
C PRO A 56 -10.97 8.45 -0.81
N PHE A 57 -11.62 8.84 -1.87
CA PHE A 57 -11.46 10.15 -2.49
C PHE A 57 -12.60 11.13 -2.25
N SER A 58 -13.56 10.79 -1.43
CA SER A 58 -14.46 11.82 -0.89
C SER A 58 -13.70 12.85 -0.03
N PHE A 59 -12.44 12.94 -0.32
CA PHE A 59 -11.42 13.64 0.36
C PHE A 59 -11.32 15.04 0.23
N THR A 60 -12.20 15.69 -0.03
CA THR A 60 -12.16 17.11 0.27
C THR A 60 -12.26 17.38 1.78
N GLY A 61 -11.59 16.57 2.54
CA GLY A 61 -11.23 16.87 3.94
C GLY A 61 -12.30 16.57 4.98
N LYS A 62 -13.41 15.91 4.68
CA LYS A 62 -14.46 15.75 5.67
C LYS A 62 -14.64 14.35 6.26
N ASN A 63 -14.05 13.32 5.68
CA ASN A 63 -14.13 11.95 6.21
C ASN A 63 -12.82 11.19 6.00
N SER A 64 -11.71 11.75 6.42
CA SER A 64 -10.39 11.14 6.34
C SER A 64 -10.23 9.82 7.10
N SER A 65 -11.20 9.44 7.91
CA SER A 65 -11.14 8.21 8.71
C SER A 65 -11.53 6.93 7.96
N VAL A 66 -11.95 7.03 6.71
CA VAL A 66 -12.55 5.89 5.98
C VAL A 66 -11.76 5.51 4.72
N VAL A 67 -10.55 6.03 4.54
CA VAL A 67 -9.97 6.08 3.22
C VAL A 67 -8.49 5.78 3.20
N ALA A 68 -8.01 5.18 2.10
CA ALA A 68 -6.60 5.01 1.81
C ALA A 68 -5.91 6.38 1.67
N THR A 69 -5.54 6.97 2.79
CA THR A 69 -4.76 8.20 2.86
C THR A 69 -3.56 8.03 3.74
N ASP A 70 -2.47 8.72 3.40
CA ASP A 70 -1.38 8.92 4.33
C ASP A 70 -1.76 9.90 5.46
N GLY A 71 -0.82 10.15 6.39
CA GLY A 71 -1.05 11.00 7.55
C GLY A 71 -1.43 12.46 7.22
N ASP A 72 -1.11 12.93 6.02
CA ASP A 72 -1.41 14.28 5.53
C ASP A 72 -2.64 14.33 4.60
N GLY A 73 -3.32 13.18 4.41
CA GLY A 73 -4.48 13.08 3.54
C GLY A 73 -4.13 12.91 2.07
N GLY A 74 -2.93 12.43 1.76
CA GLY A 74 -2.47 12.18 0.40
C GLY A 74 -3.26 11.06 -0.28
N VAL A 75 -3.53 11.26 -1.56
CA VAL A 75 -4.42 10.40 -2.36
C VAL A 75 -3.80 9.98 -3.69
N ARG A 76 -2.53 10.20 -3.87
CA ARG A 76 -1.82 9.77 -5.09
C ARG A 76 -1.52 8.28 -4.96
N LEU A 77 -2.03 7.51 -5.90
CA LEU A 77 -2.03 6.05 -5.87
C LEU A 77 -0.93 5.49 -6.76
N TRP A 78 -0.16 4.58 -6.16
CA TRP A 78 1.02 4.02 -6.80
C TRP A 78 1.09 2.51 -6.60
N ALA A 79 1.86 1.86 -7.50
CA ALA A 79 2.39 0.51 -7.38
C ALA A 79 1.38 -0.54 -6.86
N PRO A 80 0.24 -0.76 -7.51
CA PRO A 80 -0.65 -1.85 -7.13
C PRO A 80 -0.02 -3.20 -7.46
N ASP A 81 -0.03 -4.14 -6.52
CA ASP A 81 0.23 -5.55 -6.75
C ASP A 81 -1.05 -6.36 -6.52
N VAL A 82 -1.44 -7.18 -7.49
CA VAL A 82 -2.68 -7.96 -7.44
C VAL A 82 -2.36 -9.44 -7.48
N LYS A 83 -2.75 -10.16 -6.44
CA LYS A 83 -2.57 -11.60 -6.31
C LYS A 83 -3.88 -12.31 -5.97
N TYR A 84 -4.02 -13.54 -6.44
CA TYR A 84 -5.16 -14.38 -6.11
C TYR A 84 -4.85 -15.31 -4.94
N SER A 85 -5.61 -15.17 -3.86
CA SER A 85 -5.58 -16.13 -2.76
C SER A 85 -6.47 -17.33 -3.09
N LYS A 86 -5.87 -18.49 -3.28
CA LYS A 86 -6.59 -19.74 -3.49
C LYS A 86 -7.42 -20.11 -2.25
N LYS A 87 -6.90 -19.84 -1.07
CA LYS A 87 -7.54 -20.12 0.22
C LYS A 87 -8.81 -19.31 0.39
N LYS A 88 -8.80 -18.02 0.00
CA LYS A 88 -9.94 -17.11 0.16
C LYS A 88 -10.86 -17.07 -1.06
N GLY A 89 -10.39 -17.51 -2.23
CA GLY A 89 -11.11 -17.33 -3.49
C GLY A 89 -11.28 -15.88 -3.87
N LEU A 90 -10.32 -15.01 -3.49
CA LEU A 90 -10.36 -13.56 -3.68
C LEU A 90 -9.06 -13.06 -4.31
N TYR A 91 -9.16 -12.01 -5.09
CA TYR A 91 -8.04 -11.19 -5.51
C TYR A 91 -7.78 -10.14 -4.45
N TYR A 92 -6.55 -10.09 -3.96
CA TYR A 92 -6.04 -9.03 -3.11
C TYR A 92 -5.27 -8.04 -3.97
N MET A 93 -5.54 -6.77 -3.79
CA MET A 93 -4.77 -5.66 -4.35
C MET A 93 -4.13 -4.91 -3.19
N TYR A 94 -2.80 -4.93 -3.11
CA TYR A 94 -2.04 -4.08 -2.21
C TYR A 94 -1.49 -2.91 -3.02
N PHE A 95 -1.57 -1.73 -2.46
CA PHE A 95 -1.17 -0.49 -3.14
C PHE A 95 -0.74 0.54 -2.11
N CYS A 96 -0.23 1.66 -2.59
CA CYS A 96 0.15 2.76 -1.71
C CYS A 96 -0.46 4.09 -2.14
N THR A 97 -0.56 4.99 -1.18
CA THR A 97 -0.95 6.40 -1.40
C THR A 97 0.11 7.32 -0.81
N SER A 98 0.28 8.50 -1.39
CA SER A 98 1.23 9.48 -0.88
C SER A 98 0.81 10.92 -1.11
N SER A 99 1.24 11.81 -0.24
CA SER A 99 1.16 13.27 -0.39
C SER A 99 2.52 13.86 -0.76
N THR A 100 3.58 13.40 -0.08
CA THR A 100 4.96 13.83 -0.31
C THR A 100 5.85 12.62 -0.57
N PHE A 101 7.14 12.84 -0.77
CA PHE A 101 8.06 11.75 -1.13
C PHE A 101 8.22 10.67 -0.04
N ASN A 102 7.95 10.95 1.21
CA ASN A 102 8.05 9.99 2.32
C ASN A 102 6.81 9.89 3.20
N THR A 103 5.82 10.75 3.01
CA THR A 103 4.53 10.66 3.70
C THR A 103 3.61 9.80 2.85
N SER A 104 3.48 8.54 3.25
CA SER A 104 2.81 7.50 2.46
C SER A 104 2.07 6.52 3.35
N THR A 105 1.18 5.73 2.75
CA THR A 105 0.56 4.59 3.43
C THR A 105 0.37 3.42 2.47
N LEU A 106 0.58 2.22 3.00
CA LEU A 106 0.16 0.98 2.35
C LEU A 106 -1.29 0.69 2.70
N ALA A 107 -2.05 0.28 1.70
CA ALA A 107 -3.45 -0.06 1.83
C ALA A 107 -3.78 -1.30 1.01
N TYR A 108 -4.95 -1.89 1.26
CA TYR A 108 -5.39 -3.04 0.48
C TYR A 108 -6.88 -3.01 0.18
N ALA A 109 -7.22 -3.72 -0.88
CA ALA A 109 -8.58 -3.92 -1.35
C ALA A 109 -8.76 -5.36 -1.84
N THR A 110 -9.99 -5.84 -1.93
CA THR A 110 -10.30 -7.19 -2.39
C THR A 110 -11.36 -7.20 -3.46
N SER A 111 -11.33 -8.23 -4.33
CA SER A 111 -12.35 -8.47 -5.35
C SER A 111 -12.53 -9.97 -5.59
N LYS A 112 -13.70 -10.35 -6.10
CA LYS A 112 -13.96 -11.71 -6.62
C LYS A 112 -13.46 -11.89 -8.05
N SER A 113 -13.12 -10.80 -8.74
CA SER A 113 -12.66 -10.79 -10.13
C SER A 113 -11.39 -9.99 -10.28
N PRO A 114 -10.46 -10.38 -11.16
CA PRO A 114 -9.29 -9.56 -11.49
C PRO A 114 -9.69 -8.23 -12.16
N GLU A 115 -10.86 -8.18 -12.77
CA GLU A 115 -11.43 -6.96 -13.39
C GLU A 115 -12.12 -6.05 -12.36
N GLY A 116 -12.13 -6.45 -11.07
CA GLY A 116 -12.84 -5.71 -10.03
C GLY A 116 -14.36 -5.90 -10.05
N PRO A 117 -15.13 -4.99 -9.43
CA PRO A 117 -14.62 -3.87 -8.65
C PRO A 117 -13.90 -4.34 -7.37
N PHE A 118 -12.80 -3.68 -7.07
CA PHE A 118 -12.10 -3.88 -5.81
C PHE A 118 -12.76 -3.02 -4.72
N GLU A 119 -12.90 -3.61 -3.56
CA GLU A 119 -13.44 -2.94 -2.37
C GLU A 119 -12.30 -2.70 -1.37
N TRP A 120 -12.06 -1.43 -1.03
CA TRP A 120 -11.08 -1.05 -0.02
C TRP A 120 -11.42 -1.66 1.34
N LYS A 121 -10.41 -2.19 2.03
CA LYS A 121 -10.54 -2.87 3.32
C LYS A 121 -9.85 -2.14 4.46
N GLY A 122 -8.68 -1.56 4.21
CA GLY A 122 -7.96 -0.86 5.26
C GLY A 122 -6.62 -0.28 4.84
N ASN A 123 -6.09 0.53 5.74
CA ASN A 123 -4.72 1.02 5.71
C ASN A 123 -3.86 0.20 6.67
N LEU A 124 -2.66 -0.13 6.24
CA LEU A 124 -1.79 -1.09 6.91
C LEU A 124 -0.62 -0.43 7.63
N ILE A 125 0.23 0.27 6.87
CA ILE A 125 1.47 0.88 7.34
C ILE A 125 1.51 2.33 6.89
N TYR A 126 1.92 3.21 7.77
CA TYR A 126 2.13 4.63 7.49
C TYR A 126 3.59 4.98 7.65
N SER A 127 4.09 5.88 6.81
CA SER A 127 5.40 6.50 6.92
C SER A 127 5.30 8.03 6.85
N GLY A 128 6.39 8.73 7.14
CA GLY A 128 6.44 10.17 7.03
C GLY A 128 5.60 10.95 8.04
N PHE A 129 5.18 10.29 9.11
CA PHE A 129 4.42 10.94 10.18
C PHE A 129 5.34 11.75 11.12
N ASN A 130 4.75 12.71 11.81
CA ASN A 130 5.36 13.53 12.83
C ASN A 130 4.32 13.89 13.91
N GLU A 131 4.66 14.77 14.85
CA GLU A 131 3.74 15.18 15.93
C GLU A 131 2.40 15.75 15.46
N ASN A 132 2.35 16.33 14.24
CA ASN A 132 1.15 17.00 13.71
C ASN A 132 0.16 16.05 13.05
N ASN A 133 0.60 14.85 12.63
CA ASN A 133 -0.23 13.93 11.85
C ASN A 133 -0.25 12.47 12.33
N ILE A 134 0.57 12.11 13.33
CA ILE A 134 0.62 10.74 13.87
C ILE A 134 -0.76 10.25 14.37
N ASP A 135 -1.59 11.13 14.88
CA ASP A 135 -2.95 10.82 15.34
C ASP A 135 -3.91 10.45 14.19
N LYS A 136 -3.52 10.73 12.94
CA LYS A 136 -4.25 10.32 11.74
C LYS A 136 -3.78 8.97 11.20
N THR A 137 -2.81 8.34 11.86
CA THR A 137 -2.24 7.05 11.49
C THR A 137 -2.71 5.95 12.44
N ASN A 138 -2.33 4.71 12.15
CA ASN A 138 -2.57 3.59 13.05
C ASN A 138 -1.38 3.26 13.96
N VAL A 139 -0.30 4.04 13.93
CA VAL A 139 0.96 3.78 14.65
C VAL A 139 0.72 3.57 16.14
N ALA A 140 -0.13 4.42 16.74
CA ALA A 140 -0.43 4.36 18.18
C ALA A 140 -1.14 3.07 18.64
N LYS A 141 -1.65 2.25 17.70
CA LYS A 141 -2.20 0.92 18.02
C LYS A 141 -1.11 -0.12 18.31
N TYR A 142 0.10 0.10 17.81
CA TYR A 142 1.19 -0.89 17.82
C TYR A 142 2.42 -0.42 18.62
N LYS A 143 2.58 0.88 18.77
CA LYS A 143 3.67 1.50 19.55
C LYS A 143 3.13 2.75 20.23
N ASP A 144 3.43 2.92 21.50
CA ASP A 144 3.08 4.14 22.24
C ASP A 144 3.50 5.40 21.46
N LYS A 145 2.63 6.42 21.45
CA LYS A 145 2.79 7.61 20.61
C LYS A 145 4.11 8.36 20.88
N ASP A 146 4.42 8.59 22.14
CA ASP A 146 5.63 9.34 22.51
C ASP A 146 6.88 8.54 22.18
N THR A 147 6.81 7.21 22.39
CA THR A 147 7.85 6.27 22.00
C THR A 147 8.04 6.26 20.48
N ALA A 148 6.95 6.21 19.71
CA ALA A 148 7.00 6.24 18.26
C ALA A 148 7.58 7.55 17.72
N LEU A 149 7.16 8.70 18.26
CA LEU A 149 7.72 9.99 17.87
C LEU A 149 9.21 10.08 18.19
N LYS A 150 9.63 9.64 19.37
CA LYS A 150 11.04 9.63 19.76
C LYS A 150 11.90 8.73 18.89
N GLU A 151 11.37 7.58 18.45
CA GLU A 151 12.12 6.58 17.69
C GLU A 151 12.12 6.88 16.19
N TYR A 152 10.96 7.23 15.64
CA TYR A 152 10.77 7.33 14.19
C TYR A 152 10.94 8.74 13.62
N THR A 153 11.18 9.72 14.50
CA THR A 153 11.33 11.11 14.07
C THR A 153 12.54 11.78 14.74
N ASP A 154 12.98 12.87 14.17
CA ASP A 154 13.93 13.80 14.79
C ASP A 154 13.15 14.80 15.65
N GLY A 155 13.14 14.54 16.96
CA GLY A 155 12.48 15.40 17.94
C GLY A 155 10.97 15.61 17.75
N GLY A 156 10.26 14.68 17.10
CA GLY A 156 8.84 14.82 16.79
C GLY A 156 8.54 15.61 15.50
N ILE A 157 9.52 16.31 14.95
CA ILE A 157 9.33 17.27 13.86
C ILE A 157 9.39 16.62 12.47
N SER A 158 10.43 15.83 12.22
CA SER A 158 10.72 15.24 10.92
C SER A 158 10.83 13.74 11.02
N TYR A 159 10.16 13.03 10.12
CA TYR A 159 10.31 11.58 10.01
C TYR A 159 11.75 11.21 9.65
N ASN A 160 12.33 10.25 10.37
CA ASN A 160 13.68 9.76 10.10
C ASN A 160 13.65 8.78 8.91
N TYR A 161 13.53 9.32 7.72
CA TYR A 161 13.46 8.56 6.48
C TYR A 161 14.78 7.85 6.11
N GLN A 162 15.89 8.16 6.76
CA GLN A 162 17.16 7.46 6.50
C GLN A 162 17.17 6.07 7.14
N ASP A 163 16.56 5.94 8.31
CA ASP A 163 16.55 4.69 9.07
C ASP A 163 15.25 3.89 8.92
N TYR A 164 14.14 4.57 8.61
CA TYR A 164 12.82 3.92 8.50
C TYR A 164 12.26 3.98 7.09
N PRO A 165 11.41 2.99 6.70
CA PRO A 165 10.98 2.84 5.32
C PRO A 165 10.03 3.94 4.88
N ASN A 166 9.96 4.11 3.57
CA ASN A 166 8.80 4.72 2.92
C ASN A 166 7.75 3.64 2.64
N ALA A 167 6.52 3.84 3.05
CA ALA A 167 5.42 2.90 2.88
C ALA A 167 4.90 2.90 1.43
N LEU A 168 5.75 2.46 0.51
CA LEU A 168 5.52 2.41 -0.94
C LEU A 168 5.85 1.02 -1.52
N ASP A 169 5.42 0.78 -2.73
CA ASP A 169 5.79 -0.33 -3.61
C ASP A 169 5.57 -1.73 -2.97
N PRO A 170 4.35 -2.05 -2.48
CA PRO A 170 4.09 -3.34 -1.88
C PRO A 170 4.06 -4.45 -2.93
N THR A 171 4.64 -5.59 -2.60
CA THR A 171 4.52 -6.84 -3.37
C THR A 171 4.19 -7.99 -2.44
N ILE A 172 3.31 -8.88 -2.87
CA ILE A 172 2.80 -10.00 -2.08
C ILE A 172 3.28 -11.32 -2.66
N PHE A 173 3.66 -12.23 -1.78
CA PHE A 173 4.01 -13.59 -2.16
C PHE A 173 3.64 -14.59 -1.05
N TRP A 174 3.61 -15.88 -1.38
CA TRP A 174 3.49 -16.96 -0.42
C TRP A 174 4.83 -17.70 -0.34
N ASP A 175 5.24 -18.02 0.88
CA ASP A 175 6.42 -18.84 1.08
C ASP A 175 6.11 -20.34 0.89
N LYS A 176 7.13 -21.19 1.05
CA LYS A 176 6.99 -22.65 0.91
C LYS A 176 6.03 -23.30 1.93
N ASP A 177 5.70 -22.60 2.98
CA ASP A 177 4.81 -23.05 4.06
C ASP A 177 3.40 -22.43 3.92
N ASP A 178 3.09 -21.86 2.74
CA ASP A 178 1.84 -21.17 2.39
C ASP A 178 1.52 -19.97 3.31
N ARG A 179 2.53 -19.34 3.91
CA ARG A 179 2.36 -18.09 4.63
C ARG A 179 2.45 -16.92 3.67
N MET A 180 1.54 -15.95 3.84
CA MET A 180 1.48 -14.76 3.02
C MET A 180 2.39 -13.67 3.57
N TRP A 181 3.18 -13.08 2.70
CA TRP A 181 4.16 -12.04 3.04
C TRP A 181 4.02 -10.82 2.15
N MET A 182 4.37 -9.67 2.67
CA MET A 182 4.50 -8.42 1.93
C MET A 182 5.94 -7.92 2.02
N VAL A 183 6.56 -7.67 0.88
CA VAL A 183 7.80 -6.91 0.75
C VAL A 183 7.45 -5.52 0.25
N TYR A 184 8.02 -4.48 0.85
CA TYR A 184 7.71 -3.11 0.48
C TYR A 184 8.88 -2.17 0.79
N GLY A 185 8.84 -0.97 0.26
CA GLY A 185 9.80 0.09 0.53
C GLY A 185 10.34 0.72 -0.75
N SER A 186 10.70 1.98 -0.62
CA SER A 186 11.26 2.78 -1.71
C SER A 186 12.24 3.78 -1.12
N TRP A 187 13.50 3.72 -1.56
CA TRP A 187 14.60 4.56 -1.05
C TRP A 187 14.67 4.54 0.49
N SER A 188 14.65 5.69 1.12
CA SER A 188 14.48 5.89 2.58
C SER A 188 15.27 4.87 3.42
N GLY A 189 14.65 4.26 4.43
CA GLY A 189 15.25 3.21 5.27
C GLY A 189 15.40 1.86 4.59
N GLY A 190 15.03 1.72 3.30
CA GLY A 190 15.24 0.51 2.51
C GLY A 190 13.99 -0.35 2.35
N ILE A 191 14.22 -1.63 2.09
CA ILE A 191 13.19 -2.65 1.80
C ILE A 191 12.91 -3.48 3.04
N TYR A 192 11.62 -3.65 3.34
CA TYR A 192 11.11 -4.31 4.53
C TYR A 192 10.19 -5.48 4.20
N LEU A 193 10.05 -6.40 5.15
CA LEU A 193 9.22 -7.60 5.08
C LEU A 193 8.27 -7.64 6.27
N LEU A 194 7.00 -7.91 5.99
CA LEU A 194 5.95 -8.17 6.98
C LEU A 194 5.17 -9.42 6.60
N GLU A 195 4.74 -10.18 7.60
CA GLU A 195 3.78 -11.25 7.41
C GLU A 195 2.36 -10.68 7.31
N ILE A 196 1.54 -11.28 6.47
CA ILE A 196 0.13 -10.93 6.27
C ILE A 196 -0.73 -12.07 6.78
N ASP A 197 -1.72 -11.76 7.59
CA ASP A 197 -2.80 -12.68 7.88
C ASP A 197 -3.69 -12.82 6.63
N GLU A 198 -3.59 -13.94 5.94
CA GLU A 198 -4.36 -14.16 4.71
C GLU A 198 -5.87 -14.20 4.96
N GLU A 199 -6.33 -14.47 6.19
CA GLU A 199 -7.75 -14.48 6.52
C GLU A 199 -8.35 -13.06 6.51
N THR A 200 -7.60 -12.10 7.00
CA THR A 200 -8.04 -10.71 7.13
C THR A 200 -7.47 -9.81 6.04
N GLY A 201 -6.28 -10.11 5.51
CA GLY A 201 -5.49 -9.25 4.62
C GLY A 201 -4.66 -8.21 5.37
N GLU A 202 -4.67 -8.23 6.70
CA GLU A 202 -3.97 -7.28 7.55
C GLU A 202 -2.54 -7.74 7.87
N VAL A 203 -1.71 -6.79 8.30
CA VAL A 203 -0.34 -7.07 8.74
C VAL A 203 -0.32 -7.77 10.09
N ILE A 204 0.48 -8.82 10.22
CA ILE A 204 0.88 -9.41 11.49
C ILE A 204 2.13 -8.67 11.97
N HIS A 205 1.96 -7.80 12.95
CA HIS A 205 3.06 -7.02 13.50
C HIS A 205 3.99 -7.92 14.34
N PRO A 206 5.30 -7.96 14.02
CA PRO A 206 6.24 -8.80 14.73
C PRO A 206 6.57 -8.25 16.12
N LYS A 207 7.10 -9.12 16.97
CA LYS A 207 7.80 -8.66 18.18
C LYS A 207 9.10 -7.98 17.78
N GLU A 208 9.36 -6.80 18.36
CA GLU A 208 10.58 -6.05 18.11
C GLU A 208 11.84 -6.87 18.48
N ASP A 209 12.81 -6.86 17.57
CA ASP A 209 14.16 -7.39 17.78
C ASP A 209 15.16 -6.53 17.02
N LYS A 210 15.69 -5.51 17.70
CA LYS A 210 16.65 -4.57 17.09
C LYS A 210 17.95 -5.26 16.65
N SER A 211 18.36 -6.33 17.33
CA SER A 211 19.56 -7.09 16.98
C SER A 211 19.42 -7.85 15.67
N ALA A 212 18.21 -8.28 15.36
CA ALA A 212 17.84 -8.91 14.09
C ALA A 212 17.36 -7.90 13.03
N GLY A 213 17.30 -6.59 13.33
CA GLY A 213 16.76 -5.57 12.46
C GLY A 213 15.25 -5.70 12.23
N VAL A 214 14.52 -6.16 13.26
CA VAL A 214 13.05 -6.27 13.25
C VAL A 214 12.45 -5.15 14.07
N ASP A 215 11.67 -4.31 13.41
CA ASP A 215 10.87 -3.25 14.02
C ASP A 215 9.45 -3.75 14.27
N ALA A 216 8.86 -3.38 15.39
CA ALA A 216 7.53 -3.84 15.77
C ALA A 216 6.42 -3.33 14.83
N TYR A 217 6.59 -2.16 14.23
CA TYR A 217 5.61 -1.56 13.33
C TYR A 217 5.94 -1.81 11.86
N PHE A 218 7.19 -1.60 11.46
CA PHE A 218 7.62 -1.69 10.07
C PHE A 218 8.06 -3.09 9.64
N GLY A 219 8.34 -4.00 10.57
CA GLY A 219 8.78 -5.35 10.26
C GLY A 219 10.29 -5.49 10.09
N LYS A 220 10.71 -6.50 9.34
CA LYS A 220 12.12 -6.87 9.12
C LYS A 220 12.72 -6.06 7.98
N ARG A 221 13.75 -5.26 8.25
CA ARG A 221 14.56 -4.66 7.18
C ARG A 221 15.40 -5.75 6.50
N LEU A 222 15.23 -5.89 5.19
CA LEU A 222 15.96 -6.85 4.38
C LEU A 222 17.27 -6.24 3.83
N LEU A 223 17.18 -5.03 3.28
CA LEU A 223 18.34 -4.34 2.68
C LEU A 223 18.08 -2.83 2.56
N GLY A 224 19.12 -2.08 2.25
CA GLY A 224 19.07 -0.63 2.14
C GLY A 224 19.27 0.07 3.48
N GLY A 225 18.81 1.31 3.56
CA GLY A 225 19.02 2.27 4.64
C GLY A 225 19.89 3.43 4.18
N GLY A 226 19.91 4.52 4.95
CA GLY A 226 20.69 5.71 4.60
C GLY A 226 20.24 6.34 3.29
N HIS A 227 18.96 6.22 2.94
CA HIS A 227 18.39 6.74 1.68
C HIS A 227 19.05 6.18 0.42
N THR A 228 19.42 4.90 0.45
CA THR A 228 19.97 4.20 -0.73
C THR A 228 18.93 4.11 -1.83
N SER A 229 19.37 4.30 -3.10
CA SER A 229 18.51 4.26 -4.30
C SER A 229 18.10 2.83 -4.65
N ILE A 230 17.11 2.31 -3.94
CA ILE A 230 16.46 1.00 -4.20
C ILE A 230 14.96 1.15 -4.03
N GLU A 231 14.17 0.51 -4.90
CA GLU A 231 12.71 0.57 -4.87
C GLU A 231 12.07 -0.58 -5.65
N GLY A 232 10.76 -0.73 -5.57
CA GLY A 232 9.99 -1.68 -6.37
C GLY A 232 10.39 -3.14 -6.12
N PRO A 233 10.45 -3.62 -4.86
CA PRO A 233 10.84 -5.01 -4.60
C PRO A 233 9.86 -5.98 -5.23
N TYR A 234 10.36 -7.11 -5.73
CA TYR A 234 9.55 -8.18 -6.28
C TYR A 234 10.17 -9.54 -5.93
N ILE A 235 9.32 -10.50 -5.54
CA ILE A 235 9.73 -11.88 -5.23
C ILE A 235 9.11 -12.82 -6.26
N LEU A 236 9.93 -13.70 -6.83
CA LEU A 236 9.53 -14.73 -7.80
C LEU A 236 9.34 -16.08 -7.14
#